data_9e68c4b7a46aa9b4789726d0d65085bb
#
_entry.id   9e68c4b7a46aa9b4789726d0d65085bb
#
_cell.length_a   1.000
_cell.length_b   1.000
_cell.length_c   1.000
_cell.angle_alpha   90.00
_cell.angle_beta   90.00
_cell.angle_gamma   90.00
#
_symmetry.space_group_name_H-M   'P 1'
#
loop_
_entity.id
_entity.type
_entity.pdbx_description
1 polymer ?
#
loop_
_entity_poly.entity_id
_entity_poly.type
_entity_poly.pdbx_seq_one_letter_code
_entity_poly.pdbx_strand_id
1 'polypeptide(L)'
;LPHFITNVAIPCVKLSNLDFYFLPERLLVKRGNTFAAVFYKNLQISGFTTRFIEDERVPGDAKVVDHTWRYVNKHGGPDRRFNNNRQLPICAYSEYTLTSDTGIYEVLMTSKQGAMDAFAGFLCQIGNLQSQMKLADIR
;
A
#
# COMPACT_ATOMS: atom_id res chain seq x y z
N LEU A 1 0.48 -20.38 -1.52
CA LEU A 1 1.61 -20.93 -0.75
C LEU A 1 1.63 -22.43 -0.94
N PRO A 2 2.50 -22.98 -1.83
CA PRO A 2 2.39 -24.38 -2.25
C PRO A 2 2.68 -25.42 -1.16
N HIS A 3 3.32 -25.07 -0.07
CA HIS A 3 3.67 -25.98 1.02
C HIS A 3 3.13 -25.54 2.38
N PHE A 4 2.14 -24.63 2.38
CA PHE A 4 1.57 -24.10 3.60
C PHE A 4 0.10 -24.57 3.72
N ILE A 5 -0.21 -25.31 4.76
CA ILE A 5 -1.56 -25.77 5.06
C ILE A 5 -2.06 -25.05 6.31
N THR A 6 -3.19 -24.38 6.21
CA THR A 6 -3.82 -23.66 7.32
C THR A 6 -5.34 -23.76 7.23
N ASN A 7 -5.99 -23.76 8.37
CA ASN A 7 -7.44 -23.66 8.48
C ASN A 7 -7.94 -22.22 8.69
N VAL A 8 -7.03 -21.25 8.63
CA VAL A 8 -7.34 -19.82 8.78
C VAL A 8 -7.23 -19.13 7.44
N ALA A 9 -8.17 -18.25 7.13
CA ALA A 9 -8.10 -17.41 5.94
C ALA A 9 -6.91 -16.45 6.06
N ILE A 10 -6.05 -16.42 5.04
CA ILE A 10 -4.88 -15.57 4.99
C ILE A 10 -5.15 -14.42 4.03
N PRO A 11 -5.18 -13.16 4.52
CA PRO A 11 -5.26 -12.02 3.62
C PRO A 11 -4.05 -12.00 2.66
N CYS A 12 -4.34 -11.79 1.40
CA CYS A 12 -3.35 -11.77 0.34
C CYS A 12 -3.58 -10.57 -0.57
N VAL A 13 -2.50 -9.85 -0.88
CA VAL A 13 -2.51 -8.79 -1.89
C VAL A 13 -1.57 -9.21 -3.01
N LYS A 14 -2.14 -9.38 -4.19
CA LYS A 14 -1.38 -9.76 -5.38
C LYS A 14 -1.14 -8.54 -6.25
N LEU A 15 0.13 -8.26 -6.50
CA LEU A 15 0.58 -7.22 -7.41
C LEU A 15 1.23 -7.86 -8.64
N SER A 16 1.60 -7.05 -9.63
CA SER A 16 2.14 -7.56 -10.90
C SER A 16 3.44 -8.35 -10.74
N ASN A 17 4.27 -8.00 -9.77
CA ASN A 17 5.62 -8.56 -9.59
C ASN A 17 5.88 -9.13 -8.21
N LEU A 18 4.93 -9.00 -7.29
CA LEU A 18 5.07 -9.56 -5.93
C LEU A 18 3.71 -9.82 -5.29
N ASP A 19 3.68 -10.75 -4.35
CA ASP A 19 2.50 -11.06 -3.55
C ASP A 19 2.82 -10.88 -2.06
N PHE A 20 1.87 -10.30 -1.33
CA PHE A 20 1.91 -10.21 0.12
C PHE A 20 0.95 -11.24 0.72
N TYR A 21 1.44 -11.98 1.71
CA TYR A 21 0.62 -12.89 2.51
C TYR A 21 0.74 -12.48 3.98
N PHE A 22 -0.38 -12.05 4.56
CA PHE A 22 -0.42 -11.59 5.95
C PHE A 22 -0.78 -12.76 6.86
N LEU A 23 0.26 -13.47 7.33
CA LEU A 23 0.10 -14.57 8.28
C LEU A 23 -0.21 -14.03 9.69
N PRO A 24 -0.68 -14.87 10.63
CA PRO A 24 -1.02 -14.39 11.97
C PRO A 24 0.14 -13.71 12.71
N GLU A 25 1.38 -14.12 12.47
CA GLU A 25 2.54 -13.60 13.20
C GLU A 25 3.56 -12.87 12.30
N ARG A 26 3.47 -13.00 10.98
CA ARG A 26 4.46 -12.41 10.06
C ARG A 26 3.88 -12.12 8.69
N LEU A 27 4.53 -11.19 8.01
CA LEU A 27 4.30 -10.94 6.60
C LEU A 27 5.25 -11.80 5.77
N LEU A 28 4.71 -12.51 4.77
CA LEU A 28 5.49 -13.13 3.71
C LEU A 28 5.36 -12.28 2.45
N VAL A 29 6.50 -11.96 1.85
CA VAL A 29 6.58 -11.30 0.55
C VAL A 29 7.15 -12.29 -0.45
N LYS A 30 6.37 -12.62 -1.47
CA LYS A 30 6.79 -13.50 -2.54
C LYS A 30 7.12 -12.68 -3.79
N ARG A 31 8.32 -12.85 -4.30
CA ARG A 31 8.77 -12.26 -5.57
C ARG A 31 9.34 -13.37 -6.46
N GLY A 32 8.62 -13.72 -7.52
CA GLY A 32 8.96 -14.90 -8.31
C GLY A 32 8.94 -16.17 -7.45
N ASN A 33 10.06 -16.87 -7.35
CA ASN A 33 10.23 -18.05 -6.51
C ASN A 33 10.92 -17.74 -5.17
N THR A 34 11.17 -16.47 -4.88
CA THR A 34 11.86 -16.02 -3.65
C THR A 34 10.85 -15.55 -2.63
N PHE A 35 11.10 -15.88 -1.36
CA PHE A 35 10.29 -15.43 -0.23
C PHE A 35 11.14 -14.65 0.75
N ALA A 36 10.58 -13.56 1.27
CA ALA A 36 11.08 -12.86 2.45
C ALA A 36 10.00 -12.89 3.53
N ALA A 37 10.41 -13.00 4.78
CA ALA A 37 9.49 -13.02 5.91
C ALA A 37 9.93 -12.00 6.94
N VAL A 38 8.96 -11.32 7.56
CA VAL A 38 9.23 -10.36 8.62
C VAL A 38 8.14 -10.46 9.69
N PHE A 39 8.53 -10.54 10.97
CA PHE A 39 7.60 -10.40 12.07
C PHE A 39 7.03 -8.99 12.12
N TYR A 40 5.77 -8.86 12.53
CA TYR A 40 5.13 -7.54 12.58
C TYR A 40 5.80 -6.57 13.55
N LYS A 41 6.49 -7.07 14.59
CA LYS A 41 7.29 -6.22 15.49
C LYS A 41 8.43 -5.50 14.78
N ASN A 42 8.90 -6.04 13.64
CA ASN A 42 9.99 -5.49 12.85
C ASN A 42 9.51 -4.81 11.56
N LEU A 43 8.20 -4.77 11.35
CA LEU A 43 7.57 -4.12 10.20
C LEU A 43 7.07 -2.74 10.60
N GLN A 44 7.36 -1.75 9.77
CA GLN A 44 6.79 -0.41 9.89
C GLN A 44 5.89 -0.14 8.70
N ILE A 45 4.70 0.36 8.96
CA ILE A 45 3.73 0.76 7.94
C ILE A 45 3.37 2.20 8.19
N SER A 46 3.62 3.07 7.22
CA SER A 46 3.19 4.46 7.25
C SER A 46 2.23 4.73 6.10
N GLY A 47 1.14 5.44 6.39
CA GLY A 47 0.13 5.78 5.40
C GLY A 47 -0.11 7.29 5.34
N PHE A 48 -0.33 7.80 4.15
CA PHE A 48 -0.72 9.19 3.95
C PHE A 48 -1.59 9.34 2.70
N THR A 49 -2.36 10.41 2.66
CA THR A 49 -3.16 10.76 1.49
C THR A 49 -2.26 11.41 0.45
N THR A 50 -2.36 10.96 -0.79
CA THR A 50 -1.65 11.52 -1.92
C THR A 50 -2.63 12.00 -3.00
N ARG A 51 -2.21 12.97 -3.79
CA ARG A 51 -2.95 13.46 -4.96
C ARG A 51 -2.42 12.74 -6.18
N PHE A 52 -3.30 12.01 -6.85
CA PHE A 52 -2.94 11.22 -8.03
C PHE A 52 -3.72 11.73 -9.25
N ILE A 53 -3.01 12.05 -10.32
CA ILE A 53 -3.63 12.43 -11.59
C ILE A 53 -4.04 11.15 -12.31
N GLU A 54 -5.34 10.91 -12.44
CA GLU A 54 -5.86 9.71 -13.07
C GLU A 54 -6.09 9.96 -14.56
N ASP A 55 -5.35 9.29 -15.41
CA ASP A 55 -5.48 9.38 -16.87
C ASP A 55 -6.29 8.21 -17.47
N GLU A 56 -6.61 7.22 -16.66
CA GLU A 56 -7.47 6.10 -17.01
C GLU A 56 -8.88 6.29 -16.40
N ARG A 57 -9.63 5.21 -16.32
CA ARG A 57 -10.94 5.23 -15.69
C ARG A 57 -10.79 5.44 -14.18
N VAL A 58 -11.52 6.42 -13.64
CA VAL A 58 -11.56 6.66 -12.20
C VAL A 58 -12.22 5.47 -11.50
N PRO A 59 -11.52 4.82 -10.53
CA PRO A 59 -12.13 3.75 -9.73
C PRO A 59 -13.36 4.24 -8.97
N GLY A 60 -14.35 3.35 -8.80
CA GLY A 60 -15.62 3.72 -8.18
C GLY A 60 -15.51 4.14 -6.71
N ASP A 61 -14.47 3.73 -6.01
CA ASP A 61 -14.19 4.08 -4.61
C ASP A 61 -13.24 5.27 -4.45
N ALA A 62 -12.76 5.85 -5.56
CA ALA A 62 -11.88 7.00 -5.56
C ALA A 62 -12.67 8.30 -5.39
N LYS A 63 -12.07 9.25 -4.67
CA LYS A 63 -12.63 10.59 -4.51
C LYS A 63 -11.86 11.56 -5.40
N VAL A 64 -12.56 12.16 -6.37
CA VAL A 64 -12.02 13.26 -7.18
C VAL A 64 -12.02 14.52 -6.32
N VAL A 65 -10.86 15.13 -6.15
CA VAL A 65 -10.69 16.32 -5.30
C VAL A 65 -10.38 17.56 -6.11
N ASP A 66 -9.91 17.40 -7.35
CA ASP A 66 -9.56 18.50 -8.23
C ASP A 66 -9.45 18.00 -9.68
N HIS A 67 -9.11 18.89 -10.59
CA HIS A 67 -8.85 18.58 -11.99
C HIS A 67 -7.61 19.32 -12.48
N THR A 68 -6.96 18.76 -13.47
CA THR A 68 -5.86 19.37 -14.20
C THR A 68 -6.00 19.11 -15.71
N TRP A 69 -5.07 19.59 -16.49
CA TRP A 69 -5.03 19.34 -17.93
C TRP A 69 -3.91 18.35 -18.25
N ARG A 70 -4.09 17.55 -19.30
CA ARG A 70 -3.05 16.64 -19.76
C ARG A 70 -1.77 17.38 -20.09
N TYR A 71 -1.91 18.53 -20.73
CA TYR A 71 -0.81 19.45 -21.04
C TYR A 71 -1.08 20.80 -20.37
N VAL A 72 -0.21 21.18 -19.46
CA VAL A 72 -0.34 22.43 -18.70
C VAL A 72 0.70 23.45 -19.15
N ASN A 73 0.34 24.73 -19.09
CA ASN A 73 1.28 25.84 -19.31
C ASN A 73 2.01 26.21 -18.01
N LYS A 74 2.88 27.22 -18.08
CA LYS A 74 3.67 27.70 -16.93
C LYS A 74 2.83 28.17 -15.74
N HIS A 75 1.57 28.54 -15.98
CA HIS A 75 0.65 29.08 -14.98
C HIS A 75 -0.36 28.05 -14.47
N GLY A 76 -0.24 26.77 -14.87
CA GLY A 76 -1.14 25.70 -14.46
C GLY A 76 -2.43 25.59 -15.29
N GLY A 77 -2.66 26.45 -16.24
CA GLY A 77 -3.79 26.36 -17.17
C GLY A 77 -3.51 25.44 -18.36
N PRO A 78 -4.49 25.26 -19.27
CA PRO A 78 -4.30 24.40 -20.44
C PRO A 78 -3.27 24.99 -21.39
N ASP A 79 -2.37 24.17 -21.88
CA ASP A 79 -1.42 24.58 -22.92
C ASP A 79 -2.13 24.61 -24.28
N ARG A 80 -2.31 25.80 -24.81
CA ARG A 80 -3.07 26.05 -26.06
C ARG A 80 -2.35 25.57 -27.32
N ARG A 81 -1.08 25.18 -27.23
CA ARG A 81 -0.35 24.58 -28.34
C ARG A 81 -0.84 23.16 -28.67
N PHE A 82 -1.55 22.53 -27.76
CA PHE A 82 -2.08 21.17 -27.93
C PHE A 82 -3.58 21.23 -28.25
N ASN A 83 -3.95 20.73 -29.42
CA ASN A 83 -5.36 20.47 -29.75
C ASN A 83 -5.81 19.21 -28.99
N ASN A 84 -7.09 19.12 -28.66
CA ASN A 84 -7.65 18.00 -27.91
C ASN A 84 -7.01 17.79 -26.54
N ASN A 85 -6.55 18.86 -25.90
CA ASN A 85 -6.06 18.82 -24.54
C ASN A 85 -7.21 18.51 -23.59
N ARG A 86 -7.20 17.30 -23.02
CA ARG A 86 -8.29 16.84 -22.14
C ARG A 86 -8.02 17.19 -20.68
N GLN A 87 -9.08 17.42 -19.96
CA GLN A 87 -9.05 17.60 -18.53
C GLN A 87 -8.92 16.23 -17.84
N LEU A 88 -8.04 16.15 -16.83
CA LEU A 88 -7.79 14.94 -16.06
C LEU A 88 -8.22 15.16 -14.60
N PRO A 89 -8.91 14.18 -13.99
CA PRO A 89 -9.24 14.26 -12.57
C PRO A 89 -8.01 14.03 -11.70
N ILE A 90 -7.95 14.74 -10.59
CA ILE A 90 -7.01 14.50 -9.50
C ILE A 90 -7.78 13.80 -8.38
N CYS A 91 -7.34 12.60 -8.02
CA CYS A 91 -7.97 11.78 -7.01
C CYS A 91 -7.18 11.79 -5.70
N ALA A 92 -7.89 11.73 -4.58
CA ALA A 92 -7.28 11.49 -3.28
C ALA A 92 -7.12 9.98 -3.09
N TYR A 93 -5.90 9.49 -3.23
CA TYR A 93 -5.53 8.10 -2.96
C TYR A 93 -4.80 8.02 -1.63
N SER A 94 -4.70 6.82 -1.08
CA SER A 94 -3.81 6.57 0.05
C SER A 94 -2.60 5.79 -0.41
N GLU A 95 -1.44 6.16 0.11
CA GLU A 95 -0.18 5.50 -0.14
C GLU A 95 0.35 4.93 1.17
N TYR A 96 0.73 3.66 1.15
CA TYR A 96 1.26 2.94 2.31
C TYR A 96 2.66 2.44 2.00
N THR A 97 3.60 2.81 2.84
CA THR A 97 4.99 2.36 2.75
C THR A 97 5.25 1.32 3.83
N LEU A 98 5.67 0.13 3.42
CA LEU A 98 6.04 -0.98 4.29
C LEU A 98 7.55 -1.11 4.29
N THR A 99 8.17 -0.99 5.47
CA THR A 99 9.62 -1.10 5.64
C THR A 99 9.97 -2.06 6.77
N SER A 100 11.13 -2.66 6.68
CA SER A 100 11.70 -3.47 7.75
C SER A 100 13.20 -3.28 7.86
N ASP A 101 13.77 -3.67 9.02
CA ASP A 101 15.21 -3.68 9.24
C ASP A 101 15.94 -4.73 8.39
N THR A 102 15.23 -5.73 7.87
CA THR A 102 15.75 -6.79 7.00
C THR A 102 15.72 -6.43 5.52
N GLY A 103 15.35 -5.20 5.16
CA GLY A 103 15.44 -4.70 3.80
C GLY A 103 14.14 -4.73 3.00
N ILE A 104 12.98 -5.00 3.62
CA ILE A 104 11.69 -4.83 2.95
C ILE A 104 11.45 -3.34 2.76
N TYR A 105 11.16 -2.94 1.54
CA TYR A 105 10.69 -1.61 1.17
C TYR A 105 9.69 -1.76 0.04
N GLU A 106 8.41 -1.61 0.36
CA GLU A 106 7.35 -1.73 -0.62
C GLU A 106 6.34 -0.60 -0.44
N VAL A 107 5.79 -0.13 -1.54
CA VAL A 107 4.79 0.94 -1.56
C VAL A 107 3.52 0.39 -2.19
N LEU A 108 2.42 0.52 -1.46
CA LEU A 108 1.08 0.18 -1.93
C LEU A 108 0.24 1.45 -2.04
N MET A 109 -0.51 1.55 -3.13
CA MET A 109 -1.46 2.65 -3.31
C MET A 109 -2.88 2.08 -3.37
N THR A 110 -3.80 2.71 -2.66
CA THR A 110 -5.22 2.37 -2.70
C THR A 110 -6.04 3.52 -3.26
N SER A 111 -6.97 3.19 -4.15
CA SER A 111 -7.89 4.18 -4.71
C SER A 111 -8.91 4.68 -3.69
N LYS A 112 -9.30 3.82 -2.75
CA LYS A 112 -10.10 4.23 -1.59
C LYS A 112 -9.20 4.84 -0.53
N GLN A 113 -9.48 6.09 -0.16
CA GLN A 113 -8.76 6.79 0.89
C GLN A 113 -8.91 6.08 2.23
N GLY A 114 -7.79 5.82 2.91
CA GLY A 114 -7.76 5.16 4.22
C GLY A 114 -8.07 3.66 4.19
N ALA A 115 -8.05 3.01 3.04
CA ALA A 115 -8.50 1.62 2.88
C ALA A 115 -7.75 0.63 3.78
N MET A 116 -6.48 0.86 4.08
CA MET A 116 -5.66 -0.02 4.92
C MET A 116 -5.39 0.53 6.33
N ASP A 117 -5.97 1.66 6.72
CA ASP A 117 -5.66 2.29 8.02
C ASP A 117 -5.96 1.37 9.20
N ALA A 118 -7.16 0.79 9.26
CA ALA A 118 -7.54 -0.12 10.34
C ALA A 118 -6.67 -1.39 10.33
N PHE A 119 -6.38 -1.92 9.17
CA PHE A 119 -5.56 -3.12 9.01
C PHE A 119 -4.11 -2.86 9.44
N ALA A 120 -3.52 -1.74 9.03
CA ALA A 120 -2.18 -1.34 9.45
C ALA A 120 -2.11 -1.14 10.97
N GLY A 121 -3.12 -0.54 11.57
CA GLY A 121 -3.23 -0.40 13.03
C GLY A 121 -3.31 -1.76 13.74
N PHE A 122 -4.04 -2.70 13.18
CA PHE A 122 -4.13 -4.07 13.71
C PHE A 122 -2.78 -4.80 13.66
N LEU A 123 -2.05 -4.70 12.56
CA LEU A 123 -0.70 -5.27 12.44
C LEU A 123 0.28 -4.64 13.43
N CYS A 124 0.17 -3.35 13.67
CA CYS A 124 0.96 -2.64 14.67
C CYS A 124 0.70 -3.17 16.08
N GLN A 125 -0.57 -3.45 16.43
CA GLN A 125 -0.93 -4.05 17.70
C GLN A 125 -0.33 -5.46 17.87
N ILE A 126 -0.36 -6.28 16.83
CA ILE A 126 0.29 -7.60 16.86
C ILE A 126 1.80 -7.44 17.10
N GLY A 127 2.44 -6.51 16.40
CA GLY A 127 3.87 -6.22 16.58
C GLY A 127 4.22 -5.82 18.02
N ASN A 128 3.39 -4.99 18.65
CA ASN A 128 3.56 -4.60 20.05
C ASN A 128 3.43 -5.79 20.99
N LEU A 129 2.46 -6.67 20.77
CA LEU A 129 2.30 -7.89 21.55
C LEU A 129 3.51 -8.82 21.40
N GLN A 130 4.04 -8.99 20.19
CA GLN A 130 5.24 -9.78 19.95
C GLN A 130 6.44 -9.25 20.71
N SER A 131 6.63 -7.94 20.75
CA SER A 131 7.69 -7.29 21.51
C SER A 131 7.58 -7.52 23.01
N GLN A 132 6.34 -7.47 23.55
CA GLN A 132 6.07 -7.75 24.96
C GLN A 132 6.33 -9.21 25.33
N MET A 133 5.94 -10.16 24.49
CA MET A 133 6.16 -11.59 24.69
C MET A 133 7.67 -11.89 24.74
N LYS A 134 8.47 -11.30 23.87
CA LYS A 134 9.94 -11.46 23.89
C LYS A 134 10.57 -10.97 25.21
N LEU A 135 10.04 -9.87 25.78
CA LEU A 135 10.50 -9.38 27.07
C LEU A 135 10.13 -10.31 28.21
N ALA A 136 8.96 -10.94 28.14
CA ALA A 136 8.53 -11.93 29.13
C ALA A 136 9.39 -13.20 29.11
N ASP A 137 9.81 -13.65 27.93
CA ASP A 137 10.66 -14.84 27.76
C ASP A 137 12.10 -14.66 28.30
N ILE A 138 12.55 -13.43 28.45
CA ILE A 138 13.88 -13.09 29.01
C ILE A 138 13.91 -13.14 30.55
N ARG A 139 12.75 -13.12 31.18
CA ARG A 139 12.60 -13.17 32.64
C ARG A 139 12.53 -14.61 33.12
#